data_1e4b276299dda8cf2f9583ba080e3081
#
_entry.id   1e4b276299dda8cf2f9583ba080e3081
#
_cell.length_a   1.000
_cell.length_b   1.000
_cell.length_c   1.000
_cell.angle_alpha   90.00
_cell.angle_beta   90.00
_cell.angle_gamma   90.00
#
_symmetry.space_group_name_H-M   'P 1'
#
loop_
_entity.id
_entity.type
_entity.pdbx_description
1 polymer ?
#
loop_
_entity_poly.entity_id
_entity_poly.type
_entity_poly.pdbx_seq_one_letter_code
_entity_poly.pdbx_strand_id
1 'polypeptide(L)'
;MGASSSTVQSRPTEQQEVENETSSMGALPMLRRAFSKLADPETNAVPRENLQQCFSLVYNGQSDASNIHKLFPVLLDHLGSSIVDQFFTPAKGQLTWIEFVRGYNKCCARMSASMSLNMLLRVLHSTLGRANVPINLEFEFDDTDGKMNGSLLRSDVLLLLFMCWCMSWDCRSLKNPEGKASLSPPNLNHLVLSAITSCAKTDSGLNVWDSDFSSSEVQIPVGKFVTWVLSTVPCLSDCLSQFFHARLHNQATAGDESVPANSSVGGVSLTTECDNNILIPGRAWAIGLTQRSTINEEISELCFPISKDRMDEVLLYRSSAHGKGLNRFWSHVEGYKGPMLVLVAASSGPHEGSSIVSKWVIGALTNQGFENKDLFYGTSGCLYAISPVFHVFPPSGKEKNFVYSHLHPGGRVYEPHPKPVGIAFGGTMGNERIFIDEDFARVTVRHHAADKTYQHGPLLPDQGFLAVEGLVSEVEVWGLGGHAAKKVQDSYKKREELFTNQRRKVDLKTFSSWEDSPEKMMMDMTSDPNAVRREDR
;
A
#
# COMPACT_ATOMS: atom_id res chain seq x y z
N MET A 1 5.22 -27.39 -64.18
CA MET A 1 6.38 -26.65 -63.72
C MET A 1 5.88 -25.48 -62.88
N GLY A 2 5.88 -25.64 -61.57
CA GLY A 2 5.48 -24.63 -60.61
C GLY A 2 6.75 -24.04 -59.98
N ALA A 3 7.05 -22.81 -60.32
CA ALA A 3 8.13 -22.08 -59.71
C ALA A 3 7.64 -21.57 -58.35
N SER A 4 8.09 -22.19 -57.24
CA SER A 4 7.98 -21.66 -55.90
C SER A 4 8.99 -20.50 -55.77
N SER A 5 8.51 -19.27 -55.81
CA SER A 5 9.26 -18.11 -55.43
C SER A 5 9.49 -18.17 -53.90
N SER A 6 10.66 -18.59 -53.50
CA SER A 6 11.17 -18.38 -52.14
C SER A 6 11.37 -16.88 -51.93
N THR A 7 10.46 -16.25 -51.21
CA THR A 7 10.65 -14.90 -50.68
C THR A 7 11.85 -14.96 -49.71
N VAL A 8 12.99 -14.47 -50.17
CA VAL A 8 14.13 -14.18 -49.30
C VAL A 8 13.66 -13.13 -48.30
N GLN A 9 13.30 -13.52 -47.10
CA GLN A 9 13.11 -12.59 -46.00
C GLN A 9 14.47 -11.91 -45.74
N SER A 10 14.62 -10.67 -46.16
CA SER A 10 15.76 -9.83 -45.80
C SER A 10 15.81 -9.74 -44.29
N ARG A 11 16.99 -9.98 -43.70
CA ARG A 11 17.19 -9.78 -42.26
C ARG A 11 16.75 -8.36 -41.89
N PRO A 12 15.96 -8.19 -40.81
CA PRO A 12 15.54 -6.88 -40.34
C PRO A 12 16.77 -6.01 -40.09
N THR A 13 16.69 -4.73 -40.42
CA THR A 13 17.76 -3.77 -40.08
C THR A 13 17.82 -3.63 -38.57
N GLU A 14 18.98 -3.29 -38.02
CA GLU A 14 19.18 -3.07 -36.56
C GLU A 14 18.12 -2.11 -35.97
N GLN A 15 17.77 -1.09 -36.72
CA GLN A 15 16.69 -0.15 -36.34
C GLN A 15 15.33 -0.87 -36.23
N GLN A 16 15.01 -1.73 -37.21
CA GLN A 16 13.75 -2.48 -37.20
C GLN A 16 13.66 -3.46 -36.04
N GLU A 17 14.75 -4.11 -35.64
CA GLU A 17 14.79 -5.00 -34.50
C GLU A 17 14.49 -4.28 -33.19
N VAL A 18 15.16 -3.14 -32.95
CA VAL A 18 14.98 -2.31 -31.75
C VAL A 18 13.57 -1.70 -31.71
N GLU A 19 13.06 -1.21 -32.84
CA GLU A 19 11.70 -0.66 -32.93
C GLU A 19 10.61 -1.73 -32.76
N ASN A 20 10.83 -2.96 -33.25
CA ASN A 20 9.89 -4.08 -33.10
C ASN A 20 9.73 -4.49 -31.64
N GLU A 21 10.83 -4.56 -30.89
CA GLU A 21 10.79 -4.81 -29.45
C GLU A 21 9.96 -3.76 -28.73
N THR A 22 10.23 -2.47 -28.98
CA THR A 22 9.50 -1.34 -28.38
C THR A 22 8.03 -1.32 -28.80
N SER A 23 7.76 -1.67 -30.06
CA SER A 23 6.41 -1.73 -30.63
C SER A 23 5.58 -2.81 -29.93
N SER A 24 6.18 -3.94 -29.57
CA SER A 24 5.52 -5.01 -28.82
C SER A 24 5.03 -4.57 -27.43
N MET A 25 5.62 -3.52 -26.87
CA MET A 25 5.23 -2.88 -25.61
C MET A 25 4.24 -1.71 -25.81
N GLY A 26 3.93 -1.33 -27.04
CA GLY A 26 3.06 -0.19 -27.36
C GLY A 26 3.69 1.19 -27.11
N ALA A 27 4.98 1.26 -26.76
CA ALA A 27 5.64 2.49 -26.35
C ALA A 27 6.19 3.34 -27.52
N LEU A 28 6.29 2.78 -28.73
CA LEU A 28 6.96 3.43 -29.87
C LEU A 28 6.38 4.82 -30.25
N PRO A 29 5.03 5.03 -30.30
CA PRO A 29 4.47 6.34 -30.61
C PRO A 29 4.82 7.41 -29.57
N MET A 30 4.81 7.02 -28.29
CA MET A 30 5.19 7.90 -27.18
C MET A 30 6.66 8.28 -27.27
N LEU A 31 7.55 7.31 -27.52
CA LEU A 31 9.00 7.56 -27.65
C LEU A 31 9.35 8.46 -28.82
N ARG A 32 8.67 8.32 -29.95
CA ARG A 32 8.87 9.24 -31.11
C ARG A 32 8.54 10.67 -30.75
N ARG A 33 7.45 10.91 -30.02
CA ARG A 33 7.09 12.26 -29.55
C ARG A 33 8.10 12.78 -28.52
N ALA A 34 8.49 11.96 -27.54
CA ALA A 34 9.48 12.34 -26.53
C ALA A 34 10.81 12.68 -27.18
N PHE A 35 11.28 11.86 -28.12
CA PHE A 35 12.51 12.10 -28.86
C PHE A 35 12.46 13.43 -29.63
N SER A 36 11.39 13.68 -30.41
CA SER A 36 11.26 14.92 -31.18
C SER A 36 11.24 16.19 -30.32
N LYS A 37 10.78 16.09 -29.05
CA LYS A 37 10.77 17.21 -28.11
C LYS A 37 12.10 17.41 -27.37
N LEU A 38 12.86 16.33 -27.19
CA LEU A 38 14.17 16.36 -26.53
C LEU A 38 15.32 16.62 -27.51
N ALA A 39 15.15 16.26 -28.78
CA ALA A 39 16.18 16.41 -29.81
C ALA A 39 16.43 17.88 -30.18
N ASP A 40 17.68 18.17 -30.46
CA ASP A 40 18.09 19.43 -31.03
C ASP A 40 17.59 19.50 -32.50
N PRO A 41 16.91 20.57 -32.92
CA PRO A 41 16.40 20.74 -34.28
C PRO A 41 17.46 20.66 -35.36
N GLU A 42 18.71 21.10 -35.07
CA GLU A 42 19.80 21.15 -36.06
C GLU A 42 20.46 19.78 -36.26
N THR A 43 20.68 19.04 -35.14
CA THR A 43 21.41 17.76 -35.17
C THR A 43 20.49 16.54 -35.26
N ASN A 44 19.20 16.73 -35.03
CA ASN A 44 18.20 15.63 -34.88
C ASN A 44 18.69 14.50 -33.95
N ALA A 45 19.39 14.88 -32.88
CA ALA A 45 19.90 14.01 -31.83
C ALA A 45 19.58 14.62 -30.47
N VAL A 46 19.43 13.77 -29.44
CA VAL A 46 19.10 14.24 -28.10
C VAL A 46 20.38 14.55 -27.32
N PRO A 47 20.57 15.83 -26.90
CA PRO A 47 21.69 16.21 -26.04
C PRO A 47 21.60 15.48 -24.69
N ARG A 48 22.76 15.11 -24.13
CA ARG A 48 22.86 14.43 -22.84
C ARG A 48 22.22 15.25 -21.73
N GLU A 49 22.40 16.55 -21.72
CA GLU A 49 21.88 17.49 -20.73
C GLU A 49 20.35 17.50 -20.70
N ASN A 50 19.70 17.43 -21.87
CA ASN A 50 18.24 17.38 -21.98
C ASN A 50 17.69 16.10 -21.32
N LEU A 51 18.37 14.95 -21.51
CA LEU A 51 18.00 13.70 -20.84
C LEU A 51 18.26 13.75 -19.34
N GLN A 52 19.38 14.30 -18.91
CA GLN A 52 19.68 14.46 -17.49
C GLN A 52 18.61 15.33 -16.81
N GLN A 53 18.21 16.41 -17.45
CA GLN A 53 17.12 17.26 -16.96
C GLN A 53 15.76 16.53 -16.96
N CYS A 54 15.49 15.73 -18.00
CA CYS A 54 14.27 14.92 -18.06
C CYS A 54 14.14 13.96 -16.85
N PHE A 55 15.24 13.37 -16.39
CA PHE A 55 15.25 12.43 -15.26
C PHE A 55 15.66 13.04 -13.92
N SER A 56 15.91 14.35 -13.86
CA SER A 56 16.25 15.00 -12.59
C SER A 56 15.04 15.10 -11.68
N LEU A 57 15.27 14.90 -10.37
CA LEU A 57 14.30 15.12 -9.31
C LEU A 57 14.78 16.30 -8.45
N VAL A 58 13.91 17.25 -8.20
CA VAL A 58 14.21 18.39 -7.32
C VAL A 58 13.50 18.21 -5.99
N TYR A 59 14.25 18.25 -4.90
CA TYR A 59 13.73 18.20 -3.55
C TYR A 59 13.72 19.60 -2.92
N ASN A 60 12.52 20.12 -2.67
CA ASN A 60 12.34 21.45 -2.09
C ASN A 60 11.94 21.39 -0.60
N GLY A 61 12.09 20.24 0.06
CA GLY A 61 11.72 20.07 1.47
C GLY A 61 12.74 20.69 2.43
N GLN A 62 12.26 21.17 3.59
CA GLN A 62 13.14 21.57 4.69
C GLN A 62 13.80 20.33 5.30
N SER A 63 15.11 20.36 5.43
CA SER A 63 15.91 19.27 5.99
C SER A 63 15.76 19.24 7.52
N ASP A 64 14.97 18.32 8.04
CA ASP A 64 15.02 17.99 9.46
C ASP A 64 16.32 17.24 9.83
N ALA A 65 16.79 17.46 11.05
CA ALA A 65 18.16 17.38 11.55
C ALA A 65 18.91 16.02 11.50
N SER A 66 18.47 14.97 10.80
CA SER A 66 19.22 13.72 10.71
C SER A 66 20.25 13.73 9.57
N ASN A 67 21.43 13.12 9.78
CA ASN A 67 22.50 13.09 8.79
C ASN A 67 22.11 12.44 7.45
N ILE A 68 21.19 11.48 7.48
CA ILE A 68 20.68 10.79 6.27
C ILE A 68 19.85 11.75 5.43
N HIS A 69 19.03 12.58 6.04
CA HIS A 69 18.23 13.58 5.34
C HIS A 69 19.09 14.68 4.68
N LYS A 70 20.31 14.91 5.14
CA LYS A 70 21.23 15.87 4.51
C LYS A 70 21.84 15.37 3.20
N LEU A 71 22.06 14.06 3.08
CA LEU A 71 22.59 13.43 1.86
C LEU A 71 21.54 13.32 0.76
N PHE A 72 20.28 13.27 1.13
CA PHE A 72 19.19 12.96 0.23
C PHE A 72 19.00 13.97 -0.91
N PRO A 73 19.00 15.31 -0.71
CA PRO A 73 18.97 16.27 -1.82
C PRO A 73 20.09 16.05 -2.83
N VAL A 74 21.32 15.82 -2.32
CA VAL A 74 22.51 15.59 -3.16
C VAL A 74 22.36 14.32 -4.02
N LEU A 75 21.75 13.27 -3.45
CA LEU A 75 21.48 12.04 -4.20
C LEU A 75 20.48 12.27 -5.32
N LEU A 76 19.42 13.03 -5.08
CA LEU A 76 18.42 13.33 -6.11
C LEU A 76 18.99 14.19 -7.23
N ASP A 77 19.89 15.13 -6.94
CA ASP A 77 20.60 15.93 -7.94
C ASP A 77 21.45 15.05 -8.88
N HIS A 78 22.03 13.96 -8.38
CA HIS A 78 22.84 13.05 -9.17
C HIS A 78 22.06 11.94 -9.87
N LEU A 79 20.79 11.73 -9.52
CA LEU A 79 19.97 10.62 -10.03
C LEU A 79 19.82 10.67 -11.55
N GLY A 80 19.47 11.84 -12.11
CA GLY A 80 19.30 12.00 -13.57
C GLY A 80 20.57 11.67 -14.35
N SER A 81 21.72 12.15 -13.87
CA SER A 81 23.03 11.85 -14.46
C SER A 81 23.36 10.36 -14.39
N SER A 82 23.05 9.70 -13.25
CA SER A 82 23.31 8.27 -13.05
C SER A 82 22.45 7.40 -13.95
N ILE A 83 21.18 7.78 -14.15
CA ILE A 83 20.27 7.10 -15.08
C ILE A 83 20.82 7.23 -16.52
N VAL A 84 21.21 8.44 -16.93
CA VAL A 84 21.73 8.65 -18.30
C VAL A 84 22.98 7.83 -18.54
N ASP A 85 23.92 7.79 -17.60
CA ASP A 85 25.15 7.01 -17.73
C ASP A 85 24.91 5.49 -17.79
N GLN A 86 23.91 5.01 -17.06
CA GLN A 86 23.63 3.57 -16.97
C GLN A 86 22.90 3.03 -18.22
N PHE A 87 21.99 3.83 -18.78
CA PHE A 87 21.12 3.37 -19.87
C PHE A 87 21.50 3.92 -21.23
N PHE A 88 22.09 5.10 -21.27
CA PHE A 88 22.44 5.77 -22.49
C PHE A 88 23.96 5.95 -22.58
N THR A 89 24.56 5.32 -23.56
CA THR A 89 26.02 5.44 -23.85
C THR A 89 26.20 6.32 -25.09
N PRO A 90 26.19 7.64 -24.97
CA PRO A 90 26.33 8.51 -26.11
C PRO A 90 27.77 8.46 -26.64
N ALA A 91 27.95 7.98 -27.85
CA ALA A 91 29.25 7.92 -28.49
C ALA A 91 29.90 9.30 -28.73
N LYS A 92 29.09 10.39 -28.76
CA LYS A 92 29.54 11.75 -29.04
C LYS A 92 28.83 12.84 -28.21
N GLY A 93 28.36 12.53 -27.00
CA GLY A 93 27.62 13.50 -26.17
C GLY A 93 26.17 13.75 -26.59
N GLN A 94 25.73 13.20 -27.71
CA GLN A 94 24.35 13.25 -28.21
C GLN A 94 23.89 11.87 -28.59
N LEU A 95 22.59 11.58 -28.44
CA LEU A 95 21.99 10.28 -28.74
C LEU A 95 21.20 10.33 -30.04
N THR A 96 21.48 9.38 -30.90
CA THR A 96 20.67 9.07 -32.07
C THR A 96 19.35 8.40 -31.66
N TRP A 97 18.38 8.36 -32.59
CA TRP A 97 17.11 7.65 -32.34
C TRP A 97 17.29 6.20 -31.90
N ILE A 98 18.20 5.46 -32.53
CA ILE A 98 18.44 4.04 -32.20
C ILE A 98 19.00 3.89 -30.78
N GLU A 99 19.96 4.72 -30.41
CA GLU A 99 20.57 4.72 -29.07
C GLU A 99 19.55 5.11 -28.00
N PHE A 100 18.66 6.07 -28.29
CA PHE A 100 17.58 6.49 -27.40
C PHE A 100 16.59 5.35 -27.14
N VAL A 101 16.13 4.66 -28.22
CA VAL A 101 15.20 3.54 -28.09
C VAL A 101 15.85 2.35 -27.39
N ARG A 102 17.14 2.07 -27.65
CA ARG A 102 17.90 1.05 -26.92
C ARG A 102 17.96 1.36 -25.42
N GLY A 103 18.25 2.59 -25.06
CA GLY A 103 18.27 3.01 -23.66
C GLY A 103 16.93 2.77 -22.97
N TYR A 104 15.83 3.08 -23.66
CA TYR A 104 14.49 2.77 -23.16
C TYR A 104 14.26 1.26 -23.00
N ASN A 105 14.57 0.46 -24.02
CA ASN A 105 14.39 -0.99 -23.97
C ASN A 105 15.24 -1.61 -22.84
N LYS A 106 16.48 -1.14 -22.65
CA LYS A 106 17.35 -1.58 -21.57
C LYS A 106 16.74 -1.39 -20.17
N CYS A 107 15.90 -0.36 -19.97
CA CYS A 107 15.25 -0.08 -18.70
C CYS A 107 13.83 -0.65 -18.59
N CYS A 108 13.05 -0.60 -19.69
CA CYS A 108 11.61 -0.81 -19.67
C CYS A 108 11.15 -2.07 -20.41
N ALA A 109 12.05 -2.82 -21.07
CA ALA A 109 11.71 -4.09 -21.69
C ALA A 109 11.20 -5.11 -20.66
N ARG A 110 10.58 -6.18 -21.14
CA ARG A 110 10.11 -7.28 -20.28
C ARG A 110 11.32 -8.02 -19.68
N MET A 111 11.68 -7.63 -18.49
CA MET A 111 12.75 -8.23 -17.70
C MET A 111 12.19 -9.02 -16.52
N SER A 112 12.98 -9.93 -15.97
CA SER A 112 12.69 -10.54 -14.69
C SER A 112 12.78 -9.49 -13.57
N ALA A 113 12.03 -9.68 -12.49
CA ALA A 113 12.11 -8.78 -11.34
C ALA A 113 13.53 -8.70 -10.74
N SER A 114 14.30 -9.78 -10.84
CA SER A 114 15.71 -9.81 -10.40
C SER A 114 16.59 -8.91 -11.27
N MET A 115 16.41 -8.93 -12.60
CA MET A 115 17.15 -8.04 -13.52
C MET A 115 16.78 -6.58 -13.29
N SER A 116 15.49 -6.27 -13.13
CA SER A 116 15.02 -4.90 -12.83
C SER A 116 15.61 -4.39 -11.51
N LEU A 117 15.70 -5.25 -10.49
CA LEU A 117 16.32 -4.91 -9.21
C LEU A 117 17.83 -4.70 -9.34
N ASN A 118 18.50 -5.52 -10.17
CA ASN A 118 19.92 -5.33 -10.48
C ASN A 118 20.17 -3.95 -11.10
N MET A 119 19.35 -3.55 -12.06
CA MET A 119 19.43 -2.22 -12.68
C MET A 119 19.20 -1.10 -11.66
N LEU A 120 18.22 -1.24 -10.77
CA LEU A 120 17.96 -0.28 -9.70
C LEU A 120 19.18 -0.13 -8.77
N LEU A 121 19.82 -1.24 -8.37
CA LEU A 121 21.01 -1.22 -7.52
C LEU A 121 22.24 -0.64 -8.23
N ARG A 122 22.39 -0.83 -9.55
CA ARG A 122 23.43 -0.15 -10.37
C ARG A 122 23.22 1.36 -10.39
N VAL A 123 21.97 1.84 -10.54
CA VAL A 123 21.66 3.27 -10.47
C VAL A 123 22.00 3.82 -9.08
N LEU A 124 21.63 3.11 -8.00
CA LEU A 124 21.98 3.49 -6.64
C LEU A 124 23.51 3.58 -6.47
N HIS A 125 24.25 2.56 -6.88
CA HIS A 125 25.72 2.54 -6.79
C HIS A 125 26.34 3.75 -7.52
N SER A 126 25.91 4.02 -8.76
CA SER A 126 26.38 5.18 -9.52
C SER A 126 26.03 6.50 -8.84
N THR A 127 24.82 6.61 -8.28
CA THR A 127 24.34 7.82 -7.61
C THR A 127 25.12 8.10 -6.33
N LEU A 128 25.34 7.08 -5.50
CA LEU A 128 26.14 7.17 -4.27
C LEU A 128 27.60 7.49 -4.58
N GLY A 129 28.18 6.85 -5.59
CA GLY A 129 29.55 7.13 -6.04
C GLY A 129 29.74 8.58 -6.46
N ARG A 130 28.78 9.19 -7.16
CA ARG A 130 28.81 10.61 -7.53
C ARG A 130 28.69 11.56 -6.32
N ALA A 131 27.96 11.13 -5.31
CA ALA A 131 27.83 11.85 -4.04
C ALA A 131 29.01 11.61 -3.09
N ASN A 132 30.04 10.86 -3.49
CA ASN A 132 31.17 10.44 -2.67
C ASN A 132 30.75 9.66 -1.41
N VAL A 133 29.65 8.90 -1.48
CA VAL A 133 29.20 8.01 -0.40
C VAL A 133 29.66 6.59 -0.74
N PRO A 134 30.48 5.96 0.12
CA PRO A 134 30.97 4.62 -0.13
C PRO A 134 29.85 3.60 -0.02
N ILE A 135 29.80 2.67 -0.96
CA ILE A 135 28.88 1.52 -0.96
C ILE A 135 29.65 0.26 -1.34
N ASN A 136 29.38 -0.83 -0.64
CA ASN A 136 30.06 -2.12 -0.87
C ASN A 136 29.24 -3.00 -1.82
N LEU A 137 29.15 -2.59 -3.10
CA LEU A 137 28.53 -3.37 -4.17
C LEU A 137 29.52 -3.55 -5.33
N GLU A 138 29.67 -4.77 -5.79
CA GLU A 138 30.51 -5.15 -6.92
C GLU A 138 29.65 -5.83 -7.99
N PHE A 139 29.86 -5.47 -9.24
CA PHE A 139 29.17 -6.04 -10.39
C PHE A 139 30.16 -6.78 -11.26
N GLU A 140 29.99 -8.10 -11.46
CA GLU A 140 30.93 -8.94 -12.18
C GLU A 140 31.08 -8.57 -13.67
N PHE A 141 30.02 -8.05 -14.29
CA PHE A 141 30.01 -7.59 -15.70
C PHE A 141 29.12 -6.36 -15.87
N ASP A 142 29.34 -5.61 -16.94
CA ASP A 142 28.47 -4.48 -17.34
C ASP A 142 27.09 -4.92 -17.84
N ASP A 143 26.90 -6.23 -18.00
CA ASP A 143 25.65 -6.81 -18.49
C ASP A 143 24.58 -6.88 -17.37
N THR A 144 23.31 -6.76 -17.79
CA THR A 144 22.14 -6.80 -16.90
C THR A 144 21.98 -8.10 -16.12
N ASP A 145 22.54 -9.21 -16.63
CA ASP A 145 22.53 -10.54 -16.03
C ASP A 145 23.73 -10.83 -15.11
N GLY A 146 24.67 -9.88 -15.00
CA GLY A 146 25.86 -10.04 -14.16
C GLY A 146 25.49 -10.28 -12.69
N LYS A 147 26.20 -11.21 -12.04
CA LYS A 147 26.07 -11.43 -10.60
C LYS A 147 26.50 -10.19 -9.84
N MET A 148 25.75 -9.87 -8.80
CA MET A 148 26.12 -8.85 -7.82
C MET A 148 26.69 -9.51 -6.58
N ASN A 149 27.81 -8.97 -6.10
CA ASN A 149 28.45 -9.34 -4.85
C ASN A 149 28.49 -8.14 -3.91
N GLY A 150 28.77 -8.39 -2.63
CA GLY A 150 28.89 -7.35 -1.63
C GLY A 150 27.78 -7.35 -0.59
N SER A 151 27.69 -6.26 0.12
CA SER A 151 26.73 -6.07 1.21
C SER A 151 26.23 -4.62 1.27
N LEU A 152 25.02 -4.46 1.76
CA LEU A 152 24.39 -3.17 2.02
C LEU A 152 24.41 -2.89 3.53
N LEU A 153 24.67 -1.66 3.90
CA LEU A 153 24.44 -1.16 5.24
C LEU A 153 22.96 -0.76 5.40
N ARG A 154 22.54 -0.59 6.65
CA ARG A 154 21.21 -0.07 6.98
C ARG A 154 20.94 1.27 6.27
N SER A 155 21.92 2.17 6.26
CA SER A 155 21.85 3.46 5.55
C SER A 155 21.60 3.30 4.06
N ASP A 156 22.25 2.33 3.42
CA ASP A 156 22.14 2.10 1.97
C ASP A 156 20.75 1.62 1.61
N VAL A 157 20.18 0.70 2.42
CA VAL A 157 18.79 0.24 2.26
C VAL A 157 17.82 1.40 2.44
N LEU A 158 18.02 2.25 3.44
CA LEU A 158 17.16 3.41 3.68
C LEU A 158 17.24 4.42 2.51
N LEU A 159 18.43 4.69 2.00
CA LEU A 159 18.64 5.58 0.84
C LEU A 159 18.00 5.00 -0.43
N LEU A 160 18.12 3.69 -0.67
CA LEU A 160 17.42 3.01 -1.77
C LEU A 160 15.90 3.17 -1.66
N LEU A 161 15.35 2.91 -0.48
CA LEU A 161 13.90 3.03 -0.25
C LEU A 161 13.42 4.48 -0.44
N PHE A 162 14.17 5.47 0.04
CA PHE A 162 13.83 6.87 -0.19
C PHE A 162 13.91 7.27 -1.66
N MET A 163 14.92 6.79 -2.39
CA MET A 163 15.03 7.01 -3.83
C MET A 163 13.81 6.44 -4.56
N CYS A 164 13.40 5.21 -4.24
CA CYS A 164 12.20 4.58 -4.81
C CYS A 164 10.91 5.30 -4.40
N TRP A 165 10.82 5.78 -3.15
CA TRP A 165 9.72 6.61 -2.70
C TRP A 165 9.57 7.87 -3.55
N CYS A 166 10.66 8.59 -3.80
CA CYS A 166 10.65 9.79 -4.64
C CYS A 166 10.27 9.52 -6.08
N MET A 167 10.78 8.42 -6.66
CA MET A 167 10.37 7.99 -7.99
C MET A 167 8.85 7.71 -8.05
N SER A 168 8.31 7.04 -7.03
CA SER A 168 6.88 6.72 -6.94
C SER A 168 6.03 7.99 -6.76
N TRP A 169 6.49 8.93 -5.92
CA TRP A 169 5.85 10.23 -5.73
C TRP A 169 5.82 11.03 -7.03
N ASP A 170 6.93 11.08 -7.76
CA ASP A 170 7.04 11.80 -9.03
C ASP A 170 6.09 11.22 -10.08
N CYS A 171 6.04 9.90 -10.23
CA CYS A 171 5.09 9.22 -11.11
C CYS A 171 3.63 9.61 -10.80
N ARG A 172 3.29 9.77 -9.51
CA ARG A 172 1.96 10.19 -9.09
C ARG A 172 1.70 11.67 -9.37
N SER A 173 2.68 12.53 -9.09
CA SER A 173 2.59 13.98 -9.32
C SER A 173 2.46 14.32 -10.81
N LEU A 174 3.08 13.54 -11.69
CA LEU A 174 2.96 13.70 -13.14
C LEU A 174 1.56 13.31 -13.65
N LYS A 175 0.90 12.35 -13.01
CA LYS A 175 -0.48 11.97 -13.35
C LYS A 175 -1.51 13.00 -12.87
N ASN A 176 -1.24 13.74 -11.79
CA ASN A 176 -2.15 14.70 -11.18
C ASN A 176 -1.41 16.01 -10.83
N PRO A 177 -1.18 16.90 -11.79
CA PRO A 177 -0.37 18.10 -11.59
C PRO A 177 -1.01 19.15 -10.66
N GLU A 178 -2.33 19.13 -10.51
CA GLU A 178 -3.06 20.12 -9.68
C GLU A 178 -2.88 19.90 -8.17
N GLY A 179 -2.50 18.70 -7.74
CA GLY A 179 -2.37 18.30 -6.33
C GLY A 179 -0.94 18.00 -5.91
N LYS A 180 0.04 18.88 -6.20
CA LYS A 180 1.43 18.67 -5.75
C LYS A 180 1.55 18.75 -4.23
N ALA A 181 1.39 17.61 -3.56
CA ALA A 181 1.77 17.50 -2.16
C ALA A 181 3.28 17.75 -2.00
N SER A 182 3.67 18.43 -0.92
CA SER A 182 5.09 18.58 -0.58
C SER A 182 5.73 17.20 -0.42
N LEU A 183 6.86 16.98 -1.07
CA LEU A 183 7.63 15.75 -0.89
C LEU A 183 8.25 15.75 0.50
N SER A 184 7.71 14.92 1.39
CA SER A 184 8.28 14.69 2.72
C SER A 184 8.70 13.21 2.81
N PRO A 185 9.95 12.91 3.21
CA PRO A 185 10.39 11.54 3.40
C PRO A 185 9.57 10.89 4.52
N PRO A 186 8.93 9.75 4.28
CA PRO A 186 8.16 9.07 5.30
C PRO A 186 9.07 8.25 6.21
N ASN A 187 8.53 7.82 7.36
CA ASN A 187 9.21 6.84 8.18
C ASN A 187 9.13 5.45 7.52
N LEU A 188 10.28 4.92 7.08
CA LEU A 188 10.43 3.61 6.44
C LEU A 188 11.18 2.58 7.32
N ASN A 189 11.37 2.87 8.61
CA ASN A 189 12.12 2.00 9.52
C ASN A 189 11.57 0.56 9.57
N HIS A 190 10.26 0.38 9.48
CA HIS A 190 9.62 -0.94 9.46
C HIS A 190 10.06 -1.81 8.26
N LEU A 191 10.31 -1.20 7.09
CA LEU A 191 10.87 -1.90 5.92
C LEU A 191 12.36 -2.20 6.09
N VAL A 192 13.12 -1.25 6.61
CA VAL A 192 14.55 -1.45 6.90
C VAL A 192 14.73 -2.58 7.91
N LEU A 193 13.94 -2.59 8.98
CA LEU A 193 13.93 -3.66 9.97
C LEU A 193 13.53 -5.01 9.36
N SER A 194 12.56 -5.03 8.45
CA SER A 194 12.18 -6.23 7.71
C SER A 194 13.35 -6.79 6.89
N ALA A 195 14.08 -5.93 6.16
CA ALA A 195 15.25 -6.35 5.41
C ALA A 195 16.36 -6.90 6.32
N ILE A 196 16.64 -6.22 7.43
CA ILE A 196 17.66 -6.64 8.39
C ILE A 196 17.29 -7.99 9.01
N THR A 197 16.10 -8.11 9.59
CA THR A 197 15.68 -9.36 10.28
C THR A 197 15.57 -10.55 9.35
N SER A 198 15.20 -10.32 8.09
CA SER A 198 15.11 -11.40 7.08
C SER A 198 16.49 -11.83 6.53
N CYS A 199 17.46 -10.93 6.54
CA CYS A 199 18.77 -11.15 5.88
C CYS A 199 19.91 -11.38 6.86
N ALA A 200 19.84 -10.85 8.09
CA ALA A 200 20.89 -11.04 9.09
C ALA A 200 20.99 -12.49 9.55
N LYS A 201 22.16 -12.89 10.02
CA LYS A 201 22.33 -14.15 10.73
C LYS A 201 21.69 -14.03 12.11
N THR A 202 21.16 -15.13 12.63
CA THR A 202 20.33 -15.25 13.84
C THR A 202 20.97 -14.72 15.14
N ASP A 203 22.27 -14.40 15.14
CA ASP A 203 23.03 -13.99 16.33
C ASP A 203 23.25 -12.47 16.47
N SER A 204 22.49 -11.63 15.75
CA SER A 204 22.77 -10.19 15.72
C SER A 204 22.37 -9.41 17.00
N GLY A 205 21.75 -10.06 18.00
CA GLY A 205 21.36 -9.40 19.27
C GLY A 205 20.44 -8.19 19.12
N LEU A 206 19.79 -8.07 17.97
CA LEU A 206 18.94 -6.95 17.61
C LEU A 206 17.61 -7.01 18.38
N ASN A 207 17.42 -6.09 19.31
CA ASN A 207 16.12 -5.88 19.91
C ASN A 207 15.24 -5.04 18.97
N VAL A 208 14.32 -5.67 18.25
CA VAL A 208 13.41 -5.00 17.28
C VAL A 208 12.41 -4.04 17.94
N TRP A 209 12.27 -4.12 19.28
CA TRP A 209 11.37 -3.29 20.06
C TRP A 209 12.02 -1.99 20.54
N ASP A 210 13.33 -1.87 20.38
CA ASP A 210 14.08 -0.70 20.80
C ASP A 210 14.10 0.35 19.70
N SER A 211 13.74 1.59 20.04
CA SER A 211 13.69 2.70 19.07
C SER A 211 15.07 3.20 18.65
N ASP A 212 16.13 2.87 19.41
CA ASP A 212 17.50 3.36 19.20
C ASP A 212 18.34 2.43 18.30
N PHE A 213 17.80 2.08 17.14
CA PHE A 213 18.49 1.27 16.12
C PHE A 213 19.69 1.95 15.45
N SER A 214 20.12 3.13 15.92
CA SER A 214 21.13 3.93 15.23
C SER A 214 22.55 3.35 15.25
N SER A 215 22.86 2.43 16.15
CA SER A 215 24.23 2.02 16.46
C SER A 215 24.71 0.70 15.84
N SER A 216 23.87 -0.10 15.19
CA SER A 216 24.31 -1.39 14.64
C SER A 216 24.69 -1.29 13.16
N GLU A 217 25.96 -1.44 12.85
CA GLU A 217 26.51 -1.61 11.49
C GLU A 217 26.22 -3.03 10.95
N VAL A 218 24.94 -3.38 10.86
CA VAL A 218 24.55 -4.68 10.31
C VAL A 218 24.74 -4.68 8.81
N GLN A 219 25.59 -5.59 8.31
CA GLN A 219 25.79 -5.81 6.89
C GLN A 219 24.78 -6.82 6.36
N ILE A 220 24.07 -6.44 5.31
CA ILE A 220 23.07 -7.25 4.62
C ILE A 220 23.68 -7.77 3.32
N PRO A 221 23.95 -9.08 3.17
CA PRO A 221 24.43 -9.63 1.91
C PRO A 221 23.46 -9.34 0.77
N VAL A 222 23.96 -8.81 -0.35
CA VAL A 222 23.10 -8.36 -1.46
C VAL A 222 22.21 -9.47 -2.01
N GLY A 223 22.68 -10.71 -2.11
CA GLY A 223 21.86 -11.84 -2.56
C GLY A 223 20.67 -12.14 -1.66
N LYS A 224 20.83 -12.01 -0.33
CA LYS A 224 19.71 -12.13 0.62
C LYS A 224 18.76 -10.95 0.53
N PHE A 225 19.29 -9.74 0.34
CA PHE A 225 18.47 -8.54 0.12
C PHE A 225 17.60 -8.68 -1.13
N VAL A 226 18.16 -9.16 -2.25
CA VAL A 226 17.40 -9.46 -3.48
C VAL A 226 16.28 -10.46 -3.19
N THR A 227 16.55 -11.53 -2.46
CA THR A 227 15.53 -12.52 -2.07
C THR A 227 14.43 -11.89 -1.21
N TRP A 228 14.79 -11.06 -0.25
CA TRP A 228 13.83 -10.33 0.58
C TRP A 228 12.94 -9.40 -0.26
N VAL A 229 13.51 -8.61 -1.18
CA VAL A 229 12.71 -7.74 -2.06
C VAL A 229 11.71 -8.56 -2.86
N LEU A 230 12.15 -9.64 -3.52
CA LEU A 230 11.29 -10.45 -4.38
C LEU A 230 10.17 -11.18 -3.61
N SER A 231 10.39 -11.50 -2.34
CA SER A 231 9.41 -12.20 -1.50
C SER A 231 8.47 -11.25 -0.74
N THR A 232 8.96 -10.09 -0.31
CA THR A 232 8.24 -9.20 0.61
C THR A 232 7.69 -7.95 -0.07
N VAL A 233 8.48 -7.31 -0.94
CA VAL A 233 8.13 -6.05 -1.63
C VAL A 233 8.43 -6.10 -3.13
N PRO A 234 7.86 -7.06 -3.88
CA PRO A 234 8.24 -7.35 -5.27
C PRO A 234 8.08 -6.15 -6.22
N CYS A 235 7.15 -5.23 -5.93
CA CYS A 235 6.94 -4.04 -6.77
C CYS A 235 8.05 -2.99 -6.63
N LEU A 236 8.96 -3.13 -5.65
CA LEU A 236 10.14 -2.27 -5.54
C LEU A 236 11.02 -2.37 -6.79
N SER A 237 11.11 -3.55 -7.40
CA SER A 237 11.84 -3.76 -8.66
C SER A 237 11.30 -2.96 -9.83
N ASP A 238 10.04 -2.57 -9.81
CA ASP A 238 9.36 -1.88 -10.91
C ASP A 238 9.48 -0.35 -10.80
N CYS A 239 9.93 0.20 -9.65
CA CYS A 239 9.96 1.64 -9.39
C CYS A 239 10.78 2.41 -10.44
N LEU A 240 11.94 1.90 -10.83
CA LEU A 240 12.81 2.56 -11.80
C LEU A 240 12.18 2.60 -13.21
N SER A 241 11.66 1.48 -13.69
CA SER A 241 11.05 1.40 -15.02
C SER A 241 9.76 2.22 -15.12
N GLN A 242 8.97 2.25 -14.06
CA GLN A 242 7.78 3.09 -13.96
C GLN A 242 8.14 4.58 -13.99
N PHE A 243 9.15 4.99 -13.22
CA PHE A 243 9.66 6.35 -13.22
C PHE A 243 10.19 6.75 -14.60
N PHE A 244 11.01 5.92 -15.21
CA PHE A 244 11.59 6.14 -16.53
C PHE A 244 10.49 6.33 -17.60
N HIS A 245 9.51 5.43 -17.62
CA HIS A 245 8.37 5.52 -18.53
C HIS A 245 7.53 6.78 -18.29
N ALA A 246 7.20 7.07 -17.02
CA ALA A 246 6.39 8.24 -16.68
C ALA A 246 7.03 9.57 -17.09
N ARG A 247 8.35 9.71 -16.90
CA ARG A 247 9.10 10.90 -17.29
C ARG A 247 9.11 11.10 -18.80
N LEU A 248 9.38 10.05 -19.59
CA LEU A 248 9.33 10.14 -21.06
C LEU A 248 7.90 10.36 -21.57
N HIS A 249 6.90 9.74 -20.93
CA HIS A 249 5.50 10.00 -21.29
C HIS A 249 5.11 11.45 -21.03
N ASN A 250 5.47 12.02 -19.89
CA ASN A 250 5.24 13.43 -19.59
C ASN A 250 5.93 14.34 -20.62
N GLN A 251 7.16 14.02 -21.00
CA GLN A 251 7.86 14.76 -22.05
C GLN A 251 7.15 14.67 -23.40
N ALA A 252 6.59 13.51 -23.74
CA ALA A 252 5.83 13.31 -24.98
C ALA A 252 4.53 14.13 -25.03
N THR A 253 3.89 14.37 -23.89
CA THR A 253 2.61 15.09 -23.76
C THR A 253 2.77 16.57 -23.46
N ALA A 254 3.91 17.02 -22.96
CA ALA A 254 4.19 18.43 -22.67
C ALA A 254 3.96 19.31 -23.90
N GLY A 255 3.06 20.30 -23.82
CA GLY A 255 2.75 21.24 -24.90
C GLY A 255 1.48 20.98 -25.71
N ASP A 256 0.78 19.86 -25.51
CA ASP A 256 -0.52 19.62 -26.13
C ASP A 256 -1.68 20.31 -25.35
N GLU A 257 -1.44 20.65 -24.07
CA GLU A 257 -2.35 21.43 -23.25
C GLU A 257 -1.72 22.77 -22.89
N SER A 258 -2.20 23.85 -23.51
CA SER A 258 -1.90 25.22 -23.13
C SER A 258 -2.68 25.57 -21.86
N VAL A 259 -2.18 25.13 -20.71
CA VAL A 259 -2.61 25.66 -19.41
C VAL A 259 -1.68 26.82 -19.05
N PRO A 260 -2.18 28.04 -18.82
CA PRO A 260 -1.34 29.17 -18.47
C PRO A 260 -0.64 28.88 -17.13
N ALA A 261 0.69 28.85 -17.17
CA ALA A 261 1.54 28.78 -15.99
C ALA A 261 1.46 30.11 -15.22
N ASN A 262 0.42 30.28 -14.41
CA ASN A 262 0.35 31.33 -13.38
C ASN A 262 -0.69 30.96 -12.33
N SER A 263 -0.30 30.15 -11.39
CA SER A 263 -0.86 30.18 -10.04
C SER A 263 0.19 29.61 -9.07
N SER A 264 0.89 30.51 -8.42
CA SER A 264 1.60 30.23 -7.17
C SER A 264 0.56 29.88 -6.11
N VAL A 265 0.12 28.61 -6.10
CA VAL A 265 -0.70 28.08 -5.01
C VAL A 265 0.27 27.71 -3.90
N GLY A 266 0.20 28.46 -2.79
CA GLY A 266 0.94 28.16 -1.58
C GLY A 266 0.70 26.71 -1.17
N GLY A 267 1.79 25.95 -1.03
CA GLY A 267 1.74 24.58 -0.60
C GLY A 267 1.04 24.48 0.75
N VAL A 268 -0.15 23.89 0.77
CA VAL A 268 -0.80 23.51 2.02
C VAL A 268 0.05 22.40 2.62
N SER A 269 0.80 22.75 3.67
CA SER A 269 1.52 21.77 4.48
C SER A 269 0.49 20.91 5.22
N LEU A 270 0.25 19.71 4.71
CA LEU A 270 -0.61 18.70 5.35
C LEU A 270 0.06 18.04 6.57
N THR A 271 1.14 18.61 7.10
CA THR A 271 2.07 17.95 8.03
C THR A 271 1.63 17.88 9.48
N THR A 272 0.52 18.50 9.91
CA THR A 272 0.27 18.66 11.36
C THR A 272 -0.94 17.90 11.93
N GLU A 273 -1.81 17.29 11.14
CA GLU A 273 -2.98 16.61 11.69
C GLU A 273 -3.09 15.10 11.38
N CYS A 274 -2.18 14.53 10.58
CA CYS A 274 -2.21 13.11 10.24
C CYS A 274 -1.49 12.20 11.25
N ASP A 275 -0.89 12.73 12.30
CA ASP A 275 -0.08 11.96 13.27
C ASP A 275 -0.87 10.90 14.06
N ASN A 276 -2.19 10.98 14.06
CA ASN A 276 -3.04 10.04 14.79
C ASN A 276 -3.54 8.85 13.96
N ASN A 277 -3.23 8.77 12.66
CA ASN A 277 -3.65 7.66 11.81
C ASN A 277 -2.72 6.46 11.96
N ILE A 278 -3.30 5.24 11.95
CA ILE A 278 -2.50 4.01 11.83
C ILE A 278 -1.85 3.96 10.44
N LEU A 279 -2.63 4.27 9.40
CA LEU A 279 -2.16 4.26 8.03
C LEU A 279 -1.47 5.59 7.68
N ILE A 280 -0.19 5.66 7.98
CA ILE A 280 0.69 6.75 7.54
C ILE A 280 1.24 6.45 6.13
N PRO A 281 1.67 7.47 5.36
CA PRO A 281 2.16 7.30 3.99
C PRO A 281 3.19 6.18 3.80
N GLY A 282 4.18 6.08 4.69
CA GLY A 282 5.22 5.02 4.61
C GLY A 282 4.65 3.60 4.77
N ARG A 283 3.65 3.40 5.62
CA ARG A 283 2.98 2.11 5.80
C ARG A 283 2.09 1.77 4.60
N ALA A 284 1.35 2.75 4.08
CA ALA A 284 0.56 2.58 2.88
C ALA A 284 1.45 2.17 1.69
N TRP A 285 2.59 2.84 1.52
CA TRP A 285 3.53 2.51 0.45
C TRP A 285 4.11 1.10 0.60
N ALA A 286 4.50 0.69 1.81
CA ALA A 286 4.97 -0.66 2.08
C ALA A 286 3.92 -1.72 1.67
N ILE A 287 2.65 -1.51 1.99
CA ILE A 287 1.55 -2.39 1.58
C ILE A 287 1.40 -2.36 0.04
N GLY A 288 1.46 -1.20 -0.59
CA GLY A 288 1.41 -1.05 -2.05
C GLY A 288 2.53 -1.80 -2.77
N LEU A 289 3.72 -1.86 -2.19
CA LEU A 289 4.85 -2.61 -2.77
C LEU A 289 4.66 -4.13 -2.77
N THR A 290 3.67 -4.67 -2.06
CA THR A 290 3.45 -6.12 -1.97
C THR A 290 2.61 -6.70 -3.10
N GLN A 291 1.85 -5.89 -3.83
CA GLN A 291 0.84 -6.38 -4.78
C GLN A 291 0.89 -5.66 -6.13
N ARG A 292 0.80 -6.44 -7.21
CA ARG A 292 0.61 -5.96 -8.59
C ARG A 292 -0.86 -6.08 -8.98
N SER A 293 -1.73 -5.20 -8.47
CA SER A 293 -3.18 -5.25 -8.74
C SER A 293 -3.77 -3.84 -8.83
N THR A 294 -5.01 -3.74 -9.27
CA THR A 294 -5.77 -2.47 -9.30
C THR A 294 -5.91 -1.85 -7.92
N ILE A 295 -5.89 -2.65 -6.85
CA ILE A 295 -5.86 -2.19 -5.45
C ILE A 295 -4.62 -1.31 -5.20
N ASN A 296 -3.53 -1.55 -5.92
CA ASN A 296 -2.31 -0.75 -5.78
C ASN A 296 -2.52 0.72 -6.20
N GLU A 297 -3.39 1.01 -7.15
CA GLU A 297 -3.71 2.40 -7.53
C GLU A 297 -4.42 3.12 -6.38
N GLU A 298 -5.40 2.48 -5.74
CA GLU A 298 -6.11 3.03 -4.58
C GLU A 298 -5.17 3.23 -3.38
N ILE A 299 -4.29 2.25 -3.10
CA ILE A 299 -3.26 2.38 -2.06
C ILE A 299 -2.27 3.51 -2.40
N SER A 300 -1.92 3.68 -3.66
CA SER A 300 -1.05 4.77 -4.10
C SER A 300 -1.68 6.16 -3.86
N GLU A 301 -3.01 6.27 -3.94
CA GLU A 301 -3.71 7.49 -3.53
C GLU A 301 -3.59 7.79 -2.04
N LEU A 302 -3.58 6.76 -1.21
CA LEU A 302 -3.36 6.90 0.24
C LEU A 302 -1.90 7.23 0.60
N CYS A 303 -0.94 6.77 -0.23
CA CYS A 303 0.47 7.11 -0.04
C CYS A 303 0.77 8.59 -0.31
N PHE A 304 0.14 9.14 -1.35
CA PHE A 304 0.38 10.49 -1.87
C PHE A 304 -0.95 11.24 -1.99
N PRO A 305 -1.59 11.59 -0.87
CA PRO A 305 -2.92 12.20 -0.87
C PRO A 305 -2.88 13.60 -1.52
N ILE A 306 -3.81 13.83 -2.44
CA ILE A 306 -3.96 15.11 -3.13
C ILE A 306 -4.74 16.09 -2.25
N SER A 307 -5.74 15.60 -1.50
CA SER A 307 -6.55 16.39 -0.57
C SER A 307 -6.95 15.56 0.65
N LYS A 308 -7.23 16.24 1.77
CA LYS A 308 -7.72 15.62 3.00
C LYS A 308 -9.11 15.01 2.80
N ASP A 309 -9.98 15.70 2.08
CA ASP A 309 -11.35 15.26 1.84
C ASP A 309 -11.41 13.87 1.18
N ARG A 310 -10.46 13.60 0.27
CA ARG A 310 -10.37 12.30 -0.40
C ARG A 310 -9.92 11.17 0.51
N MET A 311 -9.05 11.47 1.47
CA MET A 311 -8.67 10.52 2.53
C MET A 311 -9.86 10.17 3.41
N ASP A 312 -10.66 11.17 3.77
CA ASP A 312 -11.85 10.98 4.62
C ASP A 312 -12.96 10.20 3.89
N GLU A 313 -13.07 10.29 2.56
CA GLU A 313 -13.98 9.47 1.75
C GLU A 313 -13.64 7.98 1.74
N VAL A 314 -12.35 7.66 1.78
CA VAL A 314 -11.83 6.29 1.71
C VAL A 314 -11.77 5.64 3.09
N LEU A 315 -11.63 6.43 4.17
CA LEU A 315 -11.69 5.95 5.54
C LEU A 315 -13.14 5.60 5.92
N LEU A 316 -13.45 4.30 5.97
CA LEU A 316 -14.79 3.84 6.32
C LEU A 316 -15.05 3.87 7.82
N TYR A 317 -14.06 3.46 8.62
CA TYR A 317 -14.20 3.37 10.07
C TYR A 317 -12.88 3.65 10.78
N ARG A 318 -12.99 4.36 11.90
CA ARG A 318 -11.90 4.58 12.86
C ARG A 318 -12.46 4.54 14.27
N SER A 319 -11.87 3.71 15.14
CA SER A 319 -12.43 3.47 16.49
C SER A 319 -12.38 4.69 17.39
N SER A 320 -11.39 5.56 17.28
CA SER A 320 -11.31 6.81 18.04
C SER A 320 -12.34 7.87 17.62
N ALA A 321 -12.69 7.91 16.34
CA ALA A 321 -13.63 8.89 15.81
C ALA A 321 -15.09 8.42 15.84
N HIS A 322 -15.33 7.13 15.55
CA HIS A 322 -16.68 6.57 15.39
C HIS A 322 -17.16 5.80 16.62
N GLY A 323 -16.28 5.63 17.62
CA GLY A 323 -16.50 4.81 18.80
C GLY A 323 -16.07 3.36 18.60
N LYS A 324 -15.64 2.72 19.71
CA LYS A 324 -15.22 1.31 19.74
C LYS A 324 -16.42 0.37 19.67
N GLY A 325 -16.18 -0.84 19.20
CA GLY A 325 -17.10 -1.97 19.20
C GLY A 325 -17.73 -2.30 17.84
N LEU A 326 -18.15 -3.55 17.76
CA LEU A 326 -18.61 -4.18 16.52
C LEU A 326 -19.87 -3.53 15.94
N ASN A 327 -20.80 -3.05 16.78
CA ASN A 327 -21.98 -2.34 16.31
C ASN A 327 -21.64 -1.03 15.58
N ARG A 328 -20.66 -0.28 16.11
CA ARG A 328 -20.17 0.95 15.48
C ARG A 328 -19.42 0.65 14.19
N PHE A 329 -18.61 -0.38 14.19
CA PHE A 329 -17.94 -0.87 12.99
C PHE A 329 -18.98 -1.18 11.89
N TRP A 330 -20.01 -1.99 12.19
CA TRP A 330 -21.05 -2.36 11.21
C TRP A 330 -21.77 -1.15 10.63
N SER A 331 -22.16 -0.19 11.44
CA SER A 331 -22.86 1.01 10.96
C SER A 331 -22.06 1.82 9.93
N HIS A 332 -20.73 1.69 9.91
CA HIS A 332 -19.85 2.39 8.99
C HIS A 332 -19.43 1.56 7.78
N VAL A 333 -19.26 0.25 7.95
CA VAL A 333 -18.70 -0.65 6.94
C VAL A 333 -19.78 -1.35 6.11
N GLU A 334 -20.98 -1.51 6.69
CA GLU A 334 -22.11 -2.19 6.03
C GLU A 334 -22.47 -1.56 4.68
N GLY A 335 -22.80 -2.42 3.70
CA GLY A 335 -23.13 -2.02 2.34
C GLY A 335 -21.93 -1.72 1.43
N TYR A 336 -20.71 -1.65 1.97
CA TYR A 336 -19.50 -1.51 1.16
C TYR A 336 -19.10 -2.88 0.60
N LYS A 337 -18.99 -3.01 -0.73
CA LYS A 337 -18.75 -4.29 -1.43
C LYS A 337 -17.38 -4.41 -2.11
N GLY A 338 -16.52 -3.44 -1.93
CA GLY A 338 -15.16 -3.44 -2.48
C GLY A 338 -14.12 -4.08 -1.55
N PRO A 339 -12.87 -4.18 -2.00
CA PRO A 339 -11.76 -4.56 -1.15
C PRO A 339 -11.62 -3.61 0.04
N MET A 340 -11.18 -4.13 1.19
CA MET A 340 -10.97 -3.35 2.41
C MET A 340 -9.67 -3.73 3.11
N LEU A 341 -9.00 -2.72 3.64
CA LEU A 341 -7.83 -2.87 4.50
C LEU A 341 -8.23 -2.56 5.94
N VAL A 342 -8.15 -3.57 6.80
CA VAL A 342 -8.35 -3.44 8.25
C VAL A 342 -7.00 -3.32 8.91
N LEU A 343 -6.81 -2.33 9.75
CA LEU A 343 -5.59 -2.08 10.52
C LEU A 343 -5.90 -2.09 12.00
N VAL A 344 -5.05 -2.74 12.77
CA VAL A 344 -5.15 -2.81 14.22
C VAL A 344 -3.83 -2.38 14.84
N ALA A 345 -3.86 -1.30 15.62
CA ALA A 345 -2.77 -0.92 16.48
C ALA A 345 -3.06 -1.41 17.90
N ALA A 346 -2.12 -2.13 18.47
CA ALA A 346 -2.27 -2.69 19.81
C ALA A 346 -0.93 -2.70 20.56
N SER A 347 -1.03 -2.99 21.86
CA SER A 347 0.12 -3.17 22.71
C SER A 347 -0.04 -4.45 23.54
N SER A 348 1.03 -5.21 23.67
CA SER A 348 1.11 -6.36 24.56
C SER A 348 1.93 -6.04 25.80
N GLY A 349 1.61 -6.72 26.91
CA GLY A 349 2.37 -6.58 28.16
C GLY A 349 3.85 -6.94 27.98
N PRO A 350 4.69 -6.61 28.96
CA PRO A 350 6.10 -6.93 28.90
C PRO A 350 6.30 -8.44 28.81
N HIS A 351 7.14 -8.90 27.87
CA HIS A 351 7.59 -10.29 27.82
C HIS A 351 8.49 -10.61 29.03
N GLU A 352 8.59 -11.88 29.39
CA GLU A 352 9.47 -12.34 30.46
C GLU A 352 10.88 -11.77 30.29
N GLY A 353 11.30 -10.92 31.22
CA GLY A 353 12.61 -10.27 31.24
C GLY A 353 12.72 -8.86 30.64
N SER A 354 11.64 -8.29 30.11
CA SER A 354 11.61 -6.92 29.60
C SER A 354 10.56 -6.09 30.31
N SER A 355 10.90 -4.88 30.74
CA SER A 355 9.92 -3.90 31.29
C SER A 355 9.21 -3.08 30.19
N ILE A 356 9.48 -3.36 28.90
CA ILE A 356 9.01 -2.55 27.76
C ILE A 356 7.68 -3.10 27.25
N VAL A 357 6.68 -2.23 27.16
CA VAL A 357 5.41 -2.51 26.50
C VAL A 357 5.63 -2.56 24.99
N SER A 358 5.36 -3.68 24.38
CA SER A 358 5.52 -3.87 22.93
C SER A 358 4.33 -3.28 22.19
N LYS A 359 4.57 -2.23 21.40
CA LYS A 359 3.56 -1.62 20.50
C LYS A 359 3.72 -2.15 19.09
N TRP A 360 2.63 -2.59 18.48
CA TRP A 360 2.65 -3.18 17.16
C TRP A 360 1.42 -2.82 16.33
N VAL A 361 1.55 -2.97 15.03
CA VAL A 361 0.48 -2.76 14.05
C VAL A 361 0.44 -3.96 13.13
N ILE A 362 -0.76 -4.53 12.99
CA ILE A 362 -1.06 -5.60 12.02
C ILE A 362 -2.18 -5.15 11.09
N GLY A 363 -2.31 -5.83 9.97
CA GLY A 363 -3.37 -5.53 8.99
C GLY A 363 -3.90 -6.77 8.31
N ALA A 364 -5.12 -6.67 7.81
CA ALA A 364 -5.74 -7.66 6.95
C ALA A 364 -6.37 -6.97 5.74
N LEU A 365 -5.98 -7.38 4.55
CA LEU A 365 -6.59 -6.98 3.29
C LEU A 365 -7.61 -8.04 2.88
N THR A 366 -8.84 -7.64 2.63
CA THR A 366 -9.91 -8.48 2.10
C THR A 366 -10.27 -8.04 0.69
N ASN A 367 -10.57 -8.97 -0.20
CA ASN A 367 -10.98 -8.63 -1.56
C ASN A 367 -12.48 -8.34 -1.71
N GLN A 368 -13.21 -8.44 -0.63
CA GLN A 368 -14.67 -8.22 -0.59
C GLN A 368 -15.10 -7.53 0.70
N GLY A 369 -16.32 -6.96 0.66
CA GLY A 369 -16.96 -6.36 1.82
C GLY A 369 -17.22 -7.34 2.96
N PHE A 370 -17.40 -6.81 4.18
CA PHE A 370 -17.80 -7.60 5.33
C PHE A 370 -19.28 -8.02 5.24
N GLU A 371 -19.56 -9.24 5.68
CA GLU A 371 -20.88 -9.82 5.77
C GLU A 371 -21.09 -10.38 7.18
N ASN A 372 -22.25 -10.12 7.81
CA ASN A 372 -22.57 -10.72 9.11
C ASN A 372 -22.87 -12.21 8.92
N LYS A 373 -21.89 -13.04 9.19
CA LYS A 373 -21.95 -14.51 9.06
C LYS A 373 -21.27 -15.18 10.26
N ASP A 374 -21.88 -16.24 10.70
CA ASP A 374 -21.39 -17.11 11.77
C ASP A 374 -20.42 -18.22 11.28
N LEU A 375 -19.92 -18.07 10.05
CA LEU A 375 -18.96 -18.97 9.38
C LEU A 375 -17.90 -18.14 8.65
N PHE A 376 -16.71 -18.72 8.49
CA PHE A 376 -15.67 -18.11 7.66
C PHE A 376 -16.12 -17.99 6.19
N TYR A 377 -15.75 -16.89 5.56
CA TYR A 377 -16.07 -16.58 4.17
C TYR A 377 -14.91 -15.80 3.51
N GLY A 378 -15.09 -15.45 2.25
CA GLY A 378 -14.11 -14.69 1.47
C GLY A 378 -13.42 -15.56 0.42
N THR A 379 -12.90 -14.89 -0.61
CA THR A 379 -12.28 -15.54 -1.76
C THR A 379 -10.78 -15.39 -1.80
N SER A 380 -10.25 -14.30 -1.21
CA SER A 380 -8.83 -13.98 -1.16
C SER A 380 -8.57 -12.88 -0.13
N GLY A 381 -7.32 -12.73 0.27
CA GLY A 381 -6.87 -11.69 1.19
C GLY A 381 -5.39 -11.84 1.51
N CYS A 382 -4.82 -10.86 2.21
CA CYS A 382 -3.47 -10.90 2.72
C CYS A 382 -3.44 -10.46 4.18
N LEU A 383 -2.56 -11.06 4.98
CA LEU A 383 -2.25 -10.53 6.30
C LEU A 383 -0.92 -9.79 6.28
N TYR A 384 -0.81 -8.79 7.12
CA TYR A 384 0.37 -7.95 7.25
C TYR A 384 0.79 -7.84 8.71
N ALA A 385 2.05 -8.08 9.00
CA ALA A 385 2.74 -7.44 10.09
C ALA A 385 3.26 -6.10 9.55
N ILE A 386 2.94 -4.98 10.19
CA ILE A 386 3.27 -3.65 9.64
C ILE A 386 4.34 -2.95 10.47
N SER A 387 4.23 -3.04 11.79
CA SER A 387 5.18 -2.42 12.71
C SER A 387 5.35 -3.30 13.94
N PRO A 388 6.57 -3.43 14.50
CA PRO A 388 7.81 -2.74 14.13
C PRO A 388 8.48 -3.28 12.86
N VAL A 389 8.21 -4.52 12.47
CA VAL A 389 8.84 -5.23 11.33
C VAL A 389 7.78 -5.53 10.28
N PHE A 390 8.04 -5.17 9.04
CA PHE A 390 7.10 -5.41 7.95
C PHE A 390 7.22 -6.81 7.37
N HIS A 391 6.11 -7.55 7.34
CA HIS A 391 5.99 -8.84 6.64
C HIS A 391 4.62 -8.98 5.99
N VAL A 392 4.56 -9.71 4.89
CA VAL A 392 3.32 -10.04 4.17
C VAL A 392 3.09 -11.54 4.19
N PHE A 393 1.84 -11.92 4.41
CA PHE A 393 1.37 -13.30 4.42
C PHE A 393 0.25 -13.44 3.38
N PRO A 394 0.61 -13.73 2.12
CA PRO A 394 -0.37 -13.93 1.06
C PRO A 394 -1.18 -15.21 1.27
N PRO A 395 -2.25 -15.44 0.47
CA PRO A 395 -3.05 -16.65 0.55
C PRO A 395 -2.20 -17.88 0.22
N SER A 396 -2.42 -18.96 0.95
CA SER A 396 -1.73 -20.24 0.73
C SER A 396 -2.31 -21.03 -0.46
N GLY A 397 -3.54 -20.70 -0.87
CA GLY A 397 -4.30 -21.42 -1.89
C GLY A 397 -4.96 -22.74 -1.42
N LYS A 398 -4.82 -23.11 -0.16
CA LYS A 398 -5.31 -24.40 0.38
C LYS A 398 -6.71 -24.33 0.98
N GLU A 399 -7.00 -23.29 1.77
CA GLU A 399 -8.30 -23.09 2.43
C GLU A 399 -8.82 -21.66 2.20
N LYS A 400 -10.13 -21.45 2.42
CA LYS A 400 -10.81 -20.17 2.19
C LYS A 400 -11.39 -19.57 3.48
N ASN A 401 -10.72 -19.73 4.60
CA ASN A 401 -11.10 -19.16 5.89
C ASN A 401 -10.54 -17.74 6.04
N PHE A 402 -10.82 -16.86 5.05
CA PHE A 402 -10.20 -15.54 5.01
C PHE A 402 -10.71 -14.60 6.07
N VAL A 403 -12.04 -14.51 6.22
CA VAL A 403 -12.71 -13.56 7.09
C VAL A 403 -13.81 -14.26 7.87
N TYR A 404 -13.92 -13.96 9.13
CA TYR A 404 -15.06 -14.22 9.97
C TYR A 404 -15.53 -12.91 10.59
N SER A 405 -16.81 -12.61 10.54
CA SER A 405 -17.36 -11.43 11.20
C SER A 405 -18.79 -11.70 11.58
N HIS A 406 -19.00 -11.87 12.88
CA HIS A 406 -20.30 -12.21 13.45
C HIS A 406 -20.71 -11.19 14.50
N LEU A 407 -21.89 -10.61 14.29
CA LEU A 407 -22.59 -9.77 15.24
C LEU A 407 -23.84 -10.53 15.70
N HIS A 408 -24.00 -10.68 16.99
CA HIS A 408 -25.17 -11.34 17.55
C HIS A 408 -26.45 -10.61 17.14
N PRO A 409 -27.48 -11.32 16.61
CA PRO A 409 -28.76 -10.69 16.29
C PRO A 409 -29.37 -10.07 17.54
N GLY A 410 -29.80 -8.81 17.43
CA GLY A 410 -30.48 -8.11 18.50
C GLY A 410 -31.82 -8.78 18.81
N GLY A 411 -31.87 -9.50 19.91
CA GLY A 411 -33.06 -10.22 20.39
C GLY A 411 -32.64 -11.29 21.39
N ARG A 412 -33.44 -11.54 22.39
CA ARG A 412 -33.18 -12.56 23.42
C ARG A 412 -33.50 -13.97 22.88
N VAL A 413 -32.83 -14.40 21.83
CA VAL A 413 -32.88 -15.80 21.38
C VAL A 413 -31.83 -16.56 22.16
N TYR A 414 -32.23 -17.51 22.96
CA TYR A 414 -31.30 -18.41 23.65
C TYR A 414 -30.65 -19.34 22.63
N GLU A 415 -29.34 -19.20 22.44
CA GLU A 415 -28.52 -20.14 21.69
C GLU A 415 -27.78 -21.05 22.68
N PRO A 416 -27.96 -22.39 22.61
CA PRO A 416 -27.30 -23.32 23.52
C PRO A 416 -25.76 -23.33 23.35
N HIS A 417 -25.23 -22.93 22.18
CA HIS A 417 -23.81 -22.82 21.88
C HIS A 417 -23.56 -21.52 21.11
N PRO A 418 -23.49 -20.36 21.79
CA PRO A 418 -23.28 -19.10 21.16
C PRO A 418 -21.91 -19.08 20.46
N LYS A 419 -21.89 -18.67 19.19
CA LYS A 419 -20.66 -18.50 18.44
C LYS A 419 -19.93 -17.22 18.89
N PRO A 420 -18.60 -17.17 18.77
CA PRO A 420 -17.85 -15.98 19.14
C PRO A 420 -18.34 -14.75 18.36
N VAL A 421 -18.55 -13.66 19.07
CA VAL A 421 -18.89 -12.35 18.48
C VAL A 421 -17.60 -11.58 18.28
N GLY A 422 -17.35 -11.10 17.06
CA GLY A 422 -16.11 -10.40 16.73
C GLY A 422 -15.74 -10.53 15.27
N ILE A 423 -14.52 -10.14 14.96
CA ILE A 423 -13.91 -10.22 13.64
C ILE A 423 -12.66 -11.10 13.72
N ALA A 424 -12.53 -12.04 12.79
CA ALA A 424 -11.34 -12.87 12.70
C ALA A 424 -10.81 -13.02 11.27
N PHE A 425 -9.54 -13.37 11.18
CA PHE A 425 -8.84 -13.63 9.94
C PHE A 425 -7.97 -14.88 10.06
N GLY A 426 -8.13 -15.81 9.11
CA GLY A 426 -7.37 -17.06 9.05
C GLY A 426 -7.63 -18.02 10.18
N GLY A 427 -7.20 -19.27 10.01
CA GLY A 427 -7.37 -20.32 11.00
C GLY A 427 -8.73 -20.98 10.96
N THR A 428 -9.22 -21.41 12.13
CA THR A 428 -10.52 -22.07 12.30
C THR A 428 -11.22 -21.50 13.53
N MET A 429 -12.52 -21.72 13.65
CA MET A 429 -13.31 -21.28 14.80
C MET A 429 -12.69 -21.76 16.12
N GLY A 430 -12.45 -20.81 17.04
CA GLY A 430 -11.78 -21.05 18.32
C GLY A 430 -10.25 -21.10 18.23
N ASN A 431 -9.69 -21.11 17.03
CA ASN A 431 -8.25 -21.10 16.78
C ASN A 431 -7.91 -20.19 15.58
N GLU A 432 -8.42 -18.99 15.60
CA GLU A 432 -8.22 -17.96 14.59
C GLU A 432 -6.79 -17.40 14.65
N ARG A 433 -6.23 -17.03 13.51
CA ARG A 433 -4.90 -16.44 13.48
C ARG A 433 -4.88 -15.01 14.05
N ILE A 434 -5.91 -14.22 13.73
CA ILE A 434 -6.20 -12.92 14.33
C ILE A 434 -7.67 -12.96 14.77
N PHE A 435 -7.96 -12.57 16.00
CA PHE A 435 -9.33 -12.41 16.51
C PHE A 435 -9.43 -11.07 17.25
N ILE A 436 -10.39 -10.24 16.88
CA ILE A 436 -10.73 -8.97 17.51
C ILE A 436 -12.07 -9.15 18.20
N ASP A 437 -12.13 -8.83 19.49
CA ASP A 437 -13.32 -8.98 20.31
C ASP A 437 -14.46 -7.99 19.94
N GLU A 438 -15.65 -8.23 20.49
CA GLU A 438 -16.85 -7.42 20.23
C GLU A 438 -16.68 -5.94 20.57
N ASP A 439 -15.98 -5.64 21.65
CA ASP A 439 -15.79 -4.28 22.17
C ASP A 439 -14.60 -3.55 21.53
N PHE A 440 -13.81 -4.24 20.69
CA PHE A 440 -12.54 -3.73 20.16
C PHE A 440 -11.57 -3.30 21.27
N ALA A 441 -11.62 -4.02 22.41
CA ALA A 441 -10.72 -3.81 23.54
C ALA A 441 -9.48 -4.68 23.43
N ARG A 442 -9.62 -5.90 22.93
CA ARG A 442 -8.54 -6.87 22.84
C ARG A 442 -8.45 -7.48 21.45
N VAL A 443 -7.24 -7.84 21.08
CA VAL A 443 -6.94 -8.64 19.89
C VAL A 443 -6.06 -9.81 20.29
N THR A 444 -6.43 -10.99 19.83
CA THR A 444 -5.64 -12.22 20.02
C THR A 444 -4.94 -12.55 18.71
N VAL A 445 -3.62 -12.72 18.78
CA VAL A 445 -2.78 -13.08 17.63
C VAL A 445 -2.12 -14.42 17.90
N ARG A 446 -2.26 -15.37 16.98
CA ARG A 446 -1.66 -16.71 17.10
C ARG A 446 -0.65 -16.94 16.01
N HIS A 447 0.48 -17.56 16.37
CA HIS A 447 1.43 -18.10 15.40
C HIS A 447 0.92 -19.46 14.94
N HIS A 448 0.28 -19.49 13.80
CA HIS A 448 -0.30 -20.71 13.25
C HIS A 448 0.67 -21.44 12.32
N ALA A 449 1.29 -22.49 12.84
CA ALA A 449 1.99 -23.46 11.99
C ALA A 449 1.01 -24.27 11.10
N ALA A 450 -0.26 -24.36 11.50
CA ALA A 450 -1.31 -25.13 10.85
C ALA A 450 -2.33 -24.29 10.06
N ASP A 451 -2.19 -22.97 10.00
CA ASP A 451 -3.06 -22.13 9.16
C ASP A 451 -2.88 -22.51 7.69
N LYS A 452 -3.96 -22.93 7.07
CA LYS A 452 -3.97 -23.30 5.64
C LYS A 452 -4.56 -22.20 4.76
N THR A 453 -4.99 -21.09 5.34
CA THR A 453 -5.55 -19.96 4.61
C THR A 453 -4.47 -19.03 4.12
N TYR A 454 -3.56 -18.63 5.00
CA TYR A 454 -2.45 -17.74 4.70
C TYR A 454 -1.10 -18.47 4.81
N GLN A 455 -0.07 -17.92 4.20
CA GLN A 455 1.29 -18.44 4.38
C GLN A 455 1.72 -18.36 5.85
N HIS A 456 2.58 -19.30 6.25
CA HIS A 456 3.07 -19.40 7.62
C HIS A 456 4.03 -18.26 7.97
N GLY A 457 4.10 -17.96 9.24
CA GLY A 457 5.05 -17.00 9.81
C GLY A 457 4.46 -16.25 11.02
N PRO A 458 5.30 -15.74 11.91
CA PRO A 458 4.87 -14.94 13.05
C PRO A 458 4.43 -13.55 12.60
N LEU A 459 3.28 -13.10 13.09
CA LEU A 459 2.80 -11.73 12.87
C LEU A 459 3.50 -10.71 13.78
N LEU A 460 4.02 -11.18 14.91
CA LEU A 460 4.74 -10.35 15.85
C LEU A 460 6.19 -10.84 15.97
N PRO A 461 7.17 -9.93 16.09
CA PRO A 461 8.55 -10.33 16.37
C PRO A 461 8.64 -11.17 17.64
N ASP A 462 9.51 -12.17 17.62
CA ASP A 462 9.76 -13.09 18.74
C ASP A 462 8.53 -13.83 19.27
N GLN A 463 7.46 -13.89 18.46
CA GLN A 463 6.24 -14.61 18.81
C GLN A 463 6.51 -16.12 18.86
N GLY A 464 6.35 -16.72 20.04
CA GLY A 464 6.33 -18.18 20.23
C GLY A 464 5.04 -18.82 19.71
N PHE A 465 4.80 -20.09 20.08
CA PHE A 465 3.59 -20.81 19.69
C PHE A 465 2.33 -20.42 20.50
N LEU A 466 2.50 -19.73 21.61
CA LEU A 466 1.38 -19.26 22.44
C LEU A 466 0.67 -18.08 21.79
N ALA A 467 -0.61 -17.98 22.04
CA ALA A 467 -1.38 -16.81 21.64
C ALA A 467 -0.89 -15.56 22.38
N VAL A 468 -0.77 -14.45 21.67
CA VAL A 468 -0.46 -13.15 22.25
C VAL A 468 -1.74 -12.35 22.30
N GLU A 469 -2.12 -11.89 23.50
CA GLU A 469 -3.22 -10.94 23.69
C GLU A 469 -2.66 -9.52 23.72
N GLY A 470 -3.26 -8.64 22.91
CA GLY A 470 -2.94 -7.22 22.86
C GLY A 470 -4.12 -6.35 23.25
N LEU A 471 -3.84 -5.25 23.94
CA LEU A 471 -4.82 -4.18 24.19
C LEU A 471 -4.89 -3.29 22.94
N VAL A 472 -6.07 -3.22 22.33
CA VAL A 472 -6.32 -2.44 21.12
C VAL A 472 -6.32 -0.95 21.45
N SER A 473 -5.41 -0.20 20.86
CA SER A 473 -5.39 1.25 20.92
C SER A 473 -6.28 1.88 19.86
N GLU A 474 -6.19 1.40 18.61
CA GLU A 474 -6.93 1.94 17.47
C GLU A 474 -7.25 0.84 16.45
N VAL A 475 -8.40 0.95 15.79
CA VAL A 475 -8.79 0.15 14.63
C VAL A 475 -9.19 1.09 13.50
N GLU A 476 -8.63 0.89 12.31
CA GLU A 476 -9.01 1.61 11.09
C GLU A 476 -9.45 0.65 10.00
N VAL A 477 -10.44 1.07 9.20
CA VAL A 477 -10.88 0.34 8.01
C VAL A 477 -10.92 1.28 6.83
N TRP A 478 -10.16 0.93 5.80
CA TRP A 478 -10.00 1.69 4.57
C TRP A 478 -10.65 0.96 3.40
N GLY A 479 -11.50 1.64 2.64
CA GLY A 479 -12.17 1.09 1.46
C GLY A 479 -11.30 1.26 0.21
N LEU A 480 -10.90 0.17 -0.42
CA LEU A 480 -10.00 0.14 -1.58
C LEU A 480 -10.74 -0.24 -2.88
N GLY A 481 -12.04 -0.04 -2.95
CA GLY A 481 -12.85 -0.32 -4.13
C GLY A 481 -13.20 0.93 -4.96
N GLY A 482 -12.59 2.06 -4.64
CA GLY A 482 -12.76 3.33 -5.33
C GLY A 482 -14.18 3.91 -5.24
N HIS A 483 -14.41 4.94 -6.04
CA HIS A 483 -15.68 5.66 -6.05
C HIS A 483 -16.90 4.78 -6.38
N ALA A 484 -16.74 3.75 -7.20
CA ALA A 484 -17.83 2.83 -7.54
C ALA A 484 -18.36 2.07 -6.32
N ALA A 485 -17.47 1.52 -5.49
CA ALA A 485 -17.86 0.79 -4.27
C ALA A 485 -18.48 1.74 -3.23
N LYS A 486 -17.96 2.97 -3.12
CA LYS A 486 -18.52 4.01 -2.25
C LYS A 486 -19.95 4.37 -2.64
N LYS A 487 -20.21 4.61 -3.92
CA LYS A 487 -21.53 4.90 -4.45
C LYS A 487 -22.57 3.79 -4.15
N VAL A 488 -22.12 2.52 -4.22
CA VAL A 488 -22.96 1.37 -3.84
C VAL A 488 -23.31 1.44 -2.35
N GLN A 489 -22.31 1.71 -1.49
CA GLN A 489 -22.53 1.87 -0.06
C GLN A 489 -23.50 3.01 0.26
N ASP A 490 -23.34 4.17 -0.35
CA ASP A 490 -24.22 5.33 -0.13
C ASP A 490 -25.65 5.04 -0.56
N SER A 491 -25.82 4.30 -1.66
CA SER A 491 -27.14 3.86 -2.12
C SER A 491 -27.78 2.85 -1.16
N TYR A 492 -26.96 1.98 -0.54
CA TYR A 492 -27.41 1.06 0.50
C TYR A 492 -27.87 1.84 1.75
N LYS A 493 -27.05 2.74 2.28
CA LYS A 493 -27.36 3.55 3.46
C LYS A 493 -28.62 4.40 3.28
N LYS A 494 -28.81 5.01 2.10
CA LYS A 494 -30.05 5.76 1.79
C LYS A 494 -31.29 4.88 1.84
N ARG A 495 -31.20 3.63 1.36
CA ARG A 495 -32.33 2.68 1.45
C ARG A 495 -32.63 2.31 2.90
N GLU A 496 -31.63 2.00 3.69
CA GLU A 496 -31.78 1.69 5.12
C GLU A 496 -32.41 2.85 5.91
N GLU A 497 -31.99 4.10 5.63
CA GLU A 497 -32.61 5.28 6.22
C GLU A 497 -34.10 5.39 5.86
N LEU A 498 -34.44 5.16 4.59
CA LEU A 498 -35.84 5.18 4.14
C LEU A 498 -36.67 4.11 4.84
N PHE A 499 -36.17 2.88 4.94
CA PHE A 499 -36.84 1.80 5.66
C PHE A 499 -36.99 2.09 7.16
N THR A 500 -35.96 2.61 7.80
CA THR A 500 -36.00 2.99 9.22
C THR A 500 -37.01 4.10 9.46
N ASN A 501 -37.06 5.11 8.60
CA ASN A 501 -38.02 6.20 8.68
C ASN A 501 -39.47 5.73 8.43
N GLN A 502 -39.65 4.78 7.51
CA GLN A 502 -40.97 4.17 7.28
C GLN A 502 -41.43 3.37 8.51
N ARG A 503 -40.56 2.52 9.09
CA ARG A 503 -40.86 1.78 10.32
C ARG A 503 -41.25 2.73 11.46
N ARG A 504 -40.45 3.75 11.72
CA ARG A 504 -40.76 4.76 12.75
C ARG A 504 -42.12 5.44 12.53
N LYS A 505 -42.49 5.71 11.29
CA LYS A 505 -43.81 6.30 10.96
C LYS A 505 -44.95 5.32 11.19
N VAL A 506 -44.74 4.03 10.93
CA VAL A 506 -45.72 2.97 11.19
C VAL A 506 -45.86 2.77 12.69
N ASP A 507 -44.75 2.68 13.43
CA ASP A 507 -44.75 2.52 14.88
C ASP A 507 -45.46 3.69 15.58
N LEU A 508 -45.21 4.92 15.15
CA LEU A 508 -45.92 6.11 15.69
C LEU A 508 -47.42 6.10 15.39
N LYS A 509 -47.83 5.65 14.17
CA LYS A 509 -49.25 5.52 13.83
C LYS A 509 -49.91 4.40 14.62
N THR A 510 -49.21 3.28 14.81
CA THR A 510 -49.72 2.17 15.63
C THR A 510 -49.84 2.58 17.08
N PHE A 511 -48.89 3.35 17.62
CA PHE A 511 -48.94 3.87 18.98
C PHE A 511 -50.06 4.89 19.17
N SER A 512 -50.28 5.82 18.21
CA SER A 512 -51.39 6.78 18.27
C SER A 512 -52.76 6.12 18.12
N SER A 513 -52.84 5.03 17.32
CA SER A 513 -54.09 4.27 17.20
C SER A 513 -54.32 3.32 18.39
N TRP A 514 -53.26 2.98 19.15
CA TRP A 514 -53.37 2.17 20.36
C TRP A 514 -54.06 2.90 21.52
N GLU A 515 -53.93 4.22 21.61
CA GLU A 515 -54.60 5.00 22.64
C GLU A 515 -56.13 4.95 22.52
N ASP A 516 -56.65 4.78 21.32
CA ASP A 516 -58.09 4.66 21.03
C ASP A 516 -58.55 3.23 20.73
N SER A 517 -57.69 2.23 21.01
CA SER A 517 -57.99 0.84 20.66
C SER A 517 -58.84 0.13 21.72
N PRO A 518 -59.81 -0.72 21.29
CA PRO A 518 -60.62 -1.53 22.21
C PRO A 518 -59.78 -2.43 23.12
N GLU A 519 -58.58 -2.85 22.67
CA GLU A 519 -57.64 -3.70 23.46
C GLU A 519 -57.04 -2.93 24.61
N LYS A 520 -56.73 -1.63 24.48
CA LYS A 520 -56.25 -0.80 25.59
C LYS A 520 -57.36 -0.58 26.60
N MET A 521 -58.55 -0.35 26.11
CA MET A 521 -59.72 -0.19 26.96
C MET A 521 -60.01 -1.46 27.80
N MET A 522 -59.82 -2.65 27.19
CA MET A 522 -59.90 -3.93 27.87
C MET A 522 -58.76 -4.16 28.88
N MET A 523 -57.57 -3.73 28.54
CA MET A 523 -56.40 -3.85 29.40
C MET A 523 -56.46 -2.90 30.59
N ASP A 524 -56.95 -1.69 30.40
CA ASP A 524 -57.22 -0.73 31.50
C ASP A 524 -58.35 -1.19 32.39
N MET A 525 -59.39 -1.82 31.85
CA MET A 525 -60.45 -2.47 32.67
C MET A 525 -59.99 -3.65 33.47
N THR A 526 -58.99 -4.42 33.01
CA THR A 526 -58.42 -5.56 33.72
C THR A 526 -57.35 -5.13 34.72
N SER A 527 -56.66 -4.01 34.53
CA SER A 527 -55.59 -3.50 35.38
C SER A 527 -56.11 -2.78 36.62
N ASP A 528 -57.28 -2.17 36.56
CA ASP A 528 -57.94 -1.51 37.72
C ASP A 528 -59.44 -1.87 37.83
N PRO A 529 -59.77 -3.03 38.43
CA PRO A 529 -61.17 -3.48 38.61
C PRO A 529 -62.01 -2.53 39.46
N ASN A 530 -61.42 -1.55 40.14
CA ASN A 530 -62.12 -0.57 40.94
C ASN A 530 -62.40 0.76 40.24
N ALA A 531 -61.86 1.00 39.05
CA ALA A 531 -62.12 2.22 38.30
C ALA A 531 -63.58 2.35 37.85
N VAL A 532 -64.27 1.22 37.58
CA VAL A 532 -65.67 1.17 37.16
C VAL A 532 -66.66 1.45 38.28
N ARG A 533 -66.25 1.36 39.54
CA ARG A 533 -67.14 1.54 40.72
C ARG A 533 -67.26 2.99 41.20
N ARG A 534 -66.57 3.94 40.65
CA ARG A 534 -66.54 5.33 41.11
C ARG A 534 -67.49 6.29 40.39
N GLU A 535 -68.07 5.90 39.26
CA GLU A 535 -68.98 6.77 38.50
C GLU A 535 -70.47 6.58 38.83
N ASP A 536 -70.88 5.62 39.67
CA ASP A 536 -72.26 5.40 40.11
C ASP A 536 -72.48 5.78 41.58
N ARG A 537 -72.02 6.97 41.99
CA ARG A 537 -72.45 7.59 43.25
C ARG A 537 -72.62 9.08 43.15
#